data_dd016c20cf8b0dc74e7ab8861e4c0146
#
_entry.id   dd016c20cf8b0dc74e7ab8861e4c0146
#
_cell.length_a   1.000
_cell.length_b   1.000
_cell.length_c   1.000
_cell.angle_alpha   90.00
_cell.angle_beta   90.00
_cell.angle_gamma   90.00
#
_symmetry.space_group_name_H-M   'P 1'
#
loop_
_entity.id
_entity.type
_entity.pdbx_description
1 polymer ?
#
loop_
_entity_poly.entity_id
_entity_poly.type
_entity_poly.pdbx_seq_one_letter_code
_entity_poly.pdbx_strand_id
1 'polypeptide(L)'
;MIDIDNPSGLNIPIEKIEKIAQSLTDKDIDLLVTDNTQMRQINAEFRGIDKATDVLSFPFEESPMAPLGTLAISADYVKELSLELKHSQEDEFCLLFIHGLLHLLGYDHETDKGEMREKEKALIEAFGLPESLIIRTQEI
;
A
#
# COMPACT_ATOMS: atom_id res chain seq x y z
N MET A 1 -15.17 -1.74 1.52
CA MET A 1 -14.90 -1.02 2.77
C MET A 1 -13.48 -1.31 3.25
N ILE A 2 -12.82 -0.30 3.82
CA ILE A 2 -11.49 -0.47 4.41
C ILE A 2 -11.65 -0.41 5.94
N ASP A 3 -11.22 -1.48 6.62
CA ASP A 3 -11.23 -1.55 8.07
C ASP A 3 -9.83 -1.14 8.56
N ILE A 4 -9.75 0.03 9.22
CA ILE A 4 -8.48 0.69 9.51
C ILE A 4 -8.13 0.55 11.00
N ASP A 5 -6.92 0.03 11.26
CA ASP A 5 -6.27 0.06 12.56
C ASP A 5 -5.02 0.93 12.43
N ASN A 6 -5.03 2.09 13.08
CA ASN A 6 -3.94 3.07 12.96
C ASN A 6 -3.42 3.52 14.33
N PRO A 7 -2.59 2.69 14.99
CA PRO A 7 -1.97 3.10 16.24
C PRO A 7 -0.88 4.16 16.06
N SER A 8 -0.43 4.42 14.83
CA SER A 8 0.67 5.36 14.56
C SER A 8 0.30 6.83 14.75
N GLY A 9 -0.97 7.16 14.64
CA GLY A 9 -1.41 8.56 14.66
C GLY A 9 -1.18 9.33 13.37
N LEU A 10 -0.69 8.66 12.31
CA LEU A 10 -0.51 9.29 11.00
C LEU A 10 -1.87 9.73 10.45
N ASN A 11 -1.92 10.93 9.86
CA ASN A 11 -3.15 11.43 9.23
C ASN A 11 -3.34 10.76 7.87
N ILE A 12 -4.33 9.87 7.78
CA ILE A 12 -4.57 9.04 6.60
C ILE A 12 -5.62 9.70 5.70
N PRO A 13 -5.40 9.77 4.37
CA PRO A 13 -6.41 10.30 3.44
C PRO A 13 -7.51 9.25 3.16
N ILE A 14 -8.39 9.04 4.14
CA ILE A 14 -9.37 7.94 4.15
C ILE A 14 -10.28 7.98 2.91
N GLU A 15 -10.84 9.14 2.57
CA GLU A 15 -11.75 9.25 1.41
C GLU A 15 -11.04 8.90 0.10
N LYS A 16 -9.80 9.32 -0.06
CA LYS A 16 -9.02 9.06 -1.27
C LYS A 16 -8.70 7.58 -1.43
N ILE A 17 -8.21 6.93 -0.37
CA ILE A 17 -7.90 5.50 -0.44
C ILE A 17 -9.16 4.64 -0.60
N GLU A 18 -10.29 5.05 -0.04
CA GLU A 18 -11.57 4.38 -0.25
C GLU A 18 -11.98 4.43 -1.74
N LYS A 19 -11.84 5.59 -2.38
CA LYS A 19 -12.14 5.74 -3.80
C LYS A 19 -11.19 4.90 -4.68
N ILE A 20 -9.91 4.87 -4.33
CA ILE A 20 -8.93 4.04 -5.03
C ILE A 20 -9.33 2.57 -4.93
N ALA A 21 -9.63 2.09 -3.72
CA ALA A 21 -10.03 0.71 -3.50
C ALA A 21 -11.31 0.36 -4.27
N GLN A 22 -12.32 1.22 -4.22
CA GLN A 22 -13.60 0.99 -4.90
C GLN A 22 -13.46 0.92 -6.42
N SER A 23 -12.46 1.59 -6.99
CA SER A 23 -12.20 1.52 -8.43
C SER A 23 -11.63 0.15 -8.87
N LEU A 24 -11.12 -0.64 -7.94
CA LEU A 24 -10.42 -1.89 -8.22
C LEU A 24 -11.11 -3.14 -7.70
N THR A 25 -11.87 -3.02 -6.60
CA THR A 25 -12.52 -4.16 -5.96
C THR A 25 -13.72 -3.71 -5.15
N ASP A 26 -14.70 -4.60 -4.97
CA ASP A 26 -15.81 -4.42 -4.05
C ASP A 26 -15.61 -5.19 -2.74
N LYS A 27 -14.50 -5.88 -2.59
CA LYS A 27 -14.17 -6.63 -1.36
C LYS A 27 -13.63 -5.72 -0.28
N ASP A 28 -13.82 -6.14 0.96
CA ASP A 28 -13.27 -5.43 2.13
C ASP A 28 -11.76 -5.64 2.23
N ILE A 29 -11.08 -4.67 2.81
CA ILE A 29 -9.62 -4.68 3.01
C ILE A 29 -9.35 -4.34 4.48
N ASP A 30 -8.46 -5.11 5.12
CA ASP A 30 -7.93 -4.76 6.43
C ASP A 30 -6.64 -3.97 6.27
N LEU A 31 -6.57 -2.80 6.89
CA LEU A 31 -5.40 -1.91 6.81
C LEU A 31 -4.84 -1.63 8.20
N LEU A 32 -3.59 -1.98 8.40
CA LEU A 32 -2.83 -1.64 9.61
C LEU A 32 -1.79 -0.58 9.26
N VAL A 33 -1.77 0.54 10.00
CA VAL A 33 -0.76 1.59 9.85
C VAL A 33 0.01 1.68 11.16
N THR A 34 1.28 1.30 11.15
CA THR A 34 2.07 1.13 12.35
C THR A 34 3.52 1.60 12.17
N ASP A 35 4.37 1.36 13.15
CA ASP A 35 5.78 1.79 13.13
C ASP A 35 6.72 0.72 12.58
N ASN A 36 7.99 1.08 12.42
CA ASN A 36 9.01 0.17 11.91
C ASN A 36 9.28 -1.01 12.83
N THR A 37 9.16 -0.83 14.15
CA THR A 37 9.36 -1.91 15.10
C THR A 37 8.37 -3.04 14.87
N GLN A 38 7.09 -2.69 14.74
CA GLN A 38 6.05 -3.67 14.49
C GLN A 38 6.13 -4.25 13.05
N MET A 39 6.46 -3.41 12.07
CA MET A 39 6.66 -3.90 10.69
C MET A 39 7.76 -4.95 10.62
N ARG A 40 8.86 -4.74 11.35
CA ARG A 40 9.95 -5.72 11.44
C ARG A 40 9.48 -7.03 12.06
N GLN A 41 8.70 -6.96 13.13
CA GLN A 41 8.14 -8.14 13.79
C GLN A 41 7.22 -8.93 12.85
N ILE A 42 6.32 -8.24 12.15
CA ILE A 42 5.40 -8.85 11.20
C ILE A 42 6.17 -9.52 10.05
N ASN A 43 7.15 -8.82 9.51
CA ASN A 43 7.96 -9.33 8.40
C ASN A 43 8.76 -10.57 8.80
N ALA A 44 9.33 -10.56 10.01
CA ALA A 44 10.06 -11.71 10.55
C ALA A 44 9.14 -12.92 10.78
N GLU A 45 7.96 -12.68 11.35
CA GLU A 45 7.01 -13.75 11.69
C GLU A 45 6.41 -14.41 10.45
N PHE A 46 5.95 -13.60 9.47
CA PHE A 46 5.19 -14.12 8.34
C PHE A 46 6.01 -14.35 7.08
N ARG A 47 7.18 -13.73 6.94
CA ARG A 47 8.03 -13.86 5.76
C ARG A 47 9.45 -14.34 6.07
N GLY A 48 9.81 -14.49 7.34
CA GLY A 48 11.15 -14.91 7.74
C GLY A 48 12.24 -13.87 7.50
N ILE A 49 11.85 -12.60 7.31
CA ILE A 49 12.78 -11.50 7.03
C ILE A 49 12.82 -10.56 8.23
N ASP A 50 13.93 -10.55 8.97
CA ASP A 50 14.11 -9.71 10.16
C ASP A 50 14.53 -8.28 9.78
N LYS A 51 13.61 -7.55 9.16
CA LYS A 51 13.84 -6.20 8.66
C LYS A 51 12.53 -5.46 8.51
N ALA A 52 12.52 -4.15 8.85
CA ALA A 52 11.38 -3.29 8.56
C ALA A 52 11.27 -3.04 7.06
N THR A 53 10.05 -2.80 6.59
CA THR A 53 9.76 -2.46 5.20
C THR A 53 8.62 -1.43 5.15
N ASP A 54 8.36 -0.88 3.99
CA ASP A 54 7.36 0.17 3.79
C ASP A 54 5.93 -0.39 3.78
N VAL A 55 5.66 -1.45 3.03
CA VAL A 55 4.34 -2.06 2.91
C VAL A 55 4.44 -3.58 2.81
N LEU A 56 3.50 -4.26 3.46
CA LEU A 56 3.35 -5.72 3.39
C LEU A 56 1.91 -6.04 2.97
N SER A 57 1.77 -7.04 2.12
CA SER A 57 0.48 -7.49 1.59
C SER A 57 0.27 -8.97 1.91
N PHE A 58 -0.86 -9.29 2.55
CA PHE A 58 -1.22 -10.65 2.94
C PHE A 58 -2.59 -10.98 2.33
N PRO A 59 -2.64 -11.60 1.14
CA PRO A 59 -3.91 -11.96 0.53
C PRO A 59 -4.58 -13.09 1.30
N PHE A 60 -5.91 -13.03 1.41
CA PHE A 60 -6.70 -14.11 1.97
C PHE A 60 -7.10 -15.09 0.87
N GLU A 61 -7.56 -16.29 1.24
CA GLU A 61 -8.07 -17.25 0.26
C GLU A 61 -9.29 -16.68 -0.46
N GLU A 62 -9.36 -16.94 -1.76
CA GLU A 62 -10.51 -16.52 -2.56
C GLU A 62 -11.79 -17.20 -2.08
N SER A 63 -12.72 -16.37 -1.61
CA SER A 63 -14.05 -16.79 -1.21
C SER A 63 -14.99 -15.60 -1.45
N PRO A 64 -16.25 -15.83 -1.91
CA PRO A 64 -17.16 -14.73 -2.17
C PRO A 64 -17.43 -13.82 -0.97
N MET A 65 -17.30 -14.36 0.25
CA MET A 65 -17.59 -13.64 1.49
C MET A 65 -16.36 -13.17 2.23
N ALA A 66 -15.17 -13.58 1.82
CA ALA A 66 -13.93 -13.22 2.51
C ALA A 66 -13.45 -11.83 2.10
N PRO A 67 -12.77 -11.09 3.00
CA PRO A 67 -12.02 -9.88 2.62
C PRO A 67 -10.95 -10.22 1.58
N LEU A 68 -10.49 -9.19 0.86
CA LEU A 68 -9.42 -9.37 -0.12
C LEU A 68 -8.10 -9.75 0.54
N GLY A 69 -7.77 -9.12 1.67
CA GLY A 69 -6.56 -9.38 2.43
C GLY A 69 -6.25 -8.27 3.42
N THR A 70 -5.03 -8.32 3.96
CA THR A 70 -4.51 -7.33 4.89
C THR A 70 -3.34 -6.58 4.30
N LEU A 71 -3.34 -5.25 4.45
CA LEU A 71 -2.20 -4.40 4.15
C LEU A 71 -1.62 -3.86 5.46
N ALA A 72 -0.29 -3.90 5.60
CA ALA A 72 0.42 -3.23 6.68
C ALA A 72 1.35 -2.18 6.08
N ILE A 73 1.23 -0.93 6.53
CA ILE A 73 2.02 0.20 6.03
C ILE A 73 2.77 0.83 7.19
N SER A 74 4.06 1.13 6.98
CA SER A 74 4.90 1.79 7.96
C SER A 74 4.70 3.31 7.90
N ALA A 75 4.17 3.88 8.99
CA ALA A 75 4.07 5.34 9.14
C ALA A 75 5.46 6.00 9.16
N ASP A 76 6.47 5.33 9.69
CA ASP A 76 7.84 5.85 9.71
C ASP A 76 8.40 6.02 8.31
N TYR A 77 8.21 5.03 7.43
CA TYR A 77 8.61 5.12 6.02
C TYR A 77 7.85 6.23 5.29
N VAL A 78 6.55 6.37 5.54
CA VAL A 78 5.74 7.43 4.92
C VAL A 78 6.32 8.80 5.26
N LYS A 79 6.63 9.04 6.53
CA LYS A 79 7.20 10.32 6.99
C LYS A 79 8.58 10.57 6.39
N GLU A 80 9.44 9.57 6.44
CA GLU A 80 10.82 9.65 5.97
C GLU A 80 10.91 9.87 4.47
N LEU A 81 10.19 9.05 3.68
CA LEU A 81 10.22 9.13 2.23
C LEU A 81 9.53 10.38 1.69
N SER A 82 8.49 10.86 2.35
CA SER A 82 7.83 12.11 1.93
C SER A 82 8.78 13.30 2.05
N LEU A 83 9.58 13.36 3.11
CA LEU A 83 10.58 14.39 3.30
C LEU A 83 11.73 14.26 2.28
N GLU A 84 12.24 13.05 2.11
CA GLU A 84 13.37 12.77 1.23
C GLU A 84 13.01 13.05 -0.24
N LEU A 85 11.82 12.64 -0.68
CA LEU A 85 11.38 12.75 -2.06
C LEU A 85 10.55 14.01 -2.34
N LYS A 86 10.36 14.87 -1.33
CA LYS A 86 9.70 16.18 -1.45
C LYS A 86 8.27 16.12 -1.96
N HIS A 87 7.48 15.20 -1.42
CA HIS A 87 6.03 15.19 -1.63
C HIS A 87 5.31 15.01 -0.30
N SER A 88 3.99 15.13 -0.29
CA SER A 88 3.22 15.05 0.95
C SER A 88 3.17 13.64 1.52
N GLN A 89 2.95 13.53 2.84
CA GLN A 89 2.73 12.25 3.49
C GLN A 89 1.50 11.54 2.93
N GLU A 90 0.45 12.29 2.60
CA GLU A 90 -0.76 11.74 1.99
C GLU A 90 -0.47 11.09 0.62
N ASP A 91 0.34 11.74 -0.20
CA ASP A 91 0.71 11.22 -1.52
C ASP A 91 1.56 9.96 -1.40
N GLU A 92 2.55 9.96 -0.50
CA GLU A 92 3.37 8.76 -0.27
C GLU A 92 2.50 7.61 0.26
N PHE A 93 1.59 7.90 1.19
CA PHE A 93 0.66 6.90 1.71
C PHE A 93 -0.20 6.29 0.60
N CYS A 94 -0.77 7.14 -0.26
CA CYS A 94 -1.58 6.67 -1.39
C CYS A 94 -0.78 5.74 -2.31
N LEU A 95 0.48 6.08 -2.59
CA LEU A 95 1.34 5.24 -3.42
C LEU A 95 1.56 3.87 -2.80
N LEU A 96 1.92 3.81 -1.52
CA LEU A 96 2.13 2.54 -0.83
C LEU A 96 0.84 1.73 -0.75
N PHE A 97 -0.30 2.40 -0.54
CA PHE A 97 -1.60 1.75 -0.56
C PHE A 97 -1.92 1.14 -1.92
N ILE A 98 -1.71 1.89 -3.01
CA ILE A 98 -1.92 1.40 -4.38
C ILE A 98 -1.03 0.18 -4.64
N HIS A 99 0.25 0.28 -4.31
CA HIS A 99 1.21 -0.80 -4.54
C HIS A 99 0.81 -2.08 -3.80
N GLY A 100 0.49 -1.96 -2.51
CA GLY A 100 0.05 -3.10 -1.71
C GLY A 100 -1.28 -3.69 -2.17
N LEU A 101 -2.22 -2.83 -2.56
CA LEU A 101 -3.52 -3.28 -3.05
C LEU A 101 -3.39 -4.07 -4.36
N LEU A 102 -2.53 -3.63 -5.27
CA LEU A 102 -2.27 -4.35 -6.50
C LEU A 102 -1.68 -5.74 -6.24
N HIS A 103 -0.79 -5.86 -5.24
CA HIS A 103 -0.30 -7.18 -4.81
C HIS A 103 -1.42 -8.05 -4.28
N LEU A 104 -2.35 -7.51 -3.50
CA LEU A 104 -3.51 -8.26 -3.02
C LEU A 104 -4.37 -8.77 -4.17
N LEU A 105 -4.42 -8.02 -5.28
CA LEU A 105 -5.18 -8.38 -6.47
C LEU A 105 -4.43 -9.35 -7.39
N GLY A 106 -3.22 -9.75 -7.03
CA GLY A 106 -2.43 -10.73 -7.78
C GLY A 106 -1.38 -10.18 -8.72
N TYR A 107 -1.21 -8.85 -8.77
CA TYR A 107 -0.13 -8.28 -9.57
C TYR A 107 1.23 -8.55 -8.91
N ASP A 108 2.23 -8.84 -9.72
CA ASP A 108 3.60 -9.08 -9.25
C ASP A 108 4.59 -8.50 -10.26
N HIS A 109 5.17 -7.35 -9.95
CA HIS A 109 6.07 -6.63 -10.84
C HIS A 109 7.41 -7.37 -11.06
N GLU A 110 7.74 -8.35 -10.22
CA GLU A 110 8.96 -9.14 -10.37
C GLU A 110 8.83 -10.21 -11.44
N THR A 111 7.61 -10.66 -11.74
CA THR A 111 7.34 -11.76 -12.67
C THR A 111 6.54 -11.35 -13.90
N ASP A 112 5.93 -10.16 -13.92
CA ASP A 112 5.11 -9.70 -15.02
C ASP A 112 5.95 -9.00 -16.11
N LYS A 113 5.27 -8.53 -17.17
CA LYS A 113 5.88 -7.80 -18.29
C LYS A 113 5.63 -6.29 -18.21
N GLY A 114 5.42 -5.77 -16.99
CA GLY A 114 5.14 -4.36 -16.76
C GLY A 114 3.69 -4.02 -16.47
N GLU A 115 2.81 -5.01 -16.39
CA GLU A 115 1.37 -4.78 -16.15
C GLU A 115 1.12 -4.05 -14.84
N MET A 116 1.81 -4.43 -13.76
CA MET A 116 1.64 -3.78 -12.46
C MET A 116 2.06 -2.31 -12.51
N ARG A 117 3.19 -2.02 -13.14
CA ARG A 117 3.69 -0.64 -13.25
C ARG A 117 2.79 0.24 -14.10
N GLU A 118 2.24 -0.30 -15.17
CA GLU A 118 1.26 0.41 -15.99
C GLU A 118 -0.02 0.70 -15.20
N LYS A 119 -0.47 -0.26 -14.38
CA LYS A 119 -1.66 -0.07 -13.54
C LYS A 119 -1.41 0.96 -12.46
N GLU A 120 -0.25 0.95 -11.83
CA GLU A 120 0.14 1.98 -10.85
C GLU A 120 0.13 3.37 -11.48
N LYS A 121 0.73 3.52 -12.65
CA LYS A 121 0.77 4.78 -13.39
C LYS A 121 -0.64 5.28 -13.72
N ALA A 122 -1.50 4.39 -14.22
CA ALA A 122 -2.88 4.74 -14.56
C ALA A 122 -3.66 5.24 -13.33
N LEU A 123 -3.47 4.60 -12.18
CA LEU A 123 -4.11 5.02 -10.92
C LEU A 123 -3.57 6.36 -10.41
N ILE A 124 -2.26 6.58 -10.49
CA ILE A 124 -1.64 7.85 -10.13
C ILE A 124 -2.24 8.98 -10.96
N GLU A 125 -2.36 8.80 -12.27
CA GLU A 125 -2.95 9.78 -13.16
C GLU A 125 -4.45 9.97 -12.91
N ALA A 126 -5.20 8.87 -12.74
CA ALA A 126 -6.64 8.91 -12.56
C ALA A 126 -7.06 9.64 -11.28
N PHE A 127 -6.28 9.53 -10.21
CA PHE A 127 -6.58 10.15 -8.93
C PHE A 127 -5.85 11.47 -8.70
N GLY A 128 -5.21 12.02 -9.74
CA GLY A 128 -4.56 13.32 -9.68
C GLY A 128 -3.38 13.40 -8.74
N LEU A 129 -2.69 12.28 -8.54
CA LEU A 129 -1.49 12.22 -7.71
C LEU A 129 -0.27 12.77 -8.49
N PRO A 130 0.77 13.28 -7.80
CA PRO A 130 1.94 13.87 -8.47
C PRO A 130 2.67 12.88 -9.39
N GLU A 131 3.17 13.37 -10.52
CA GLU A 131 3.96 12.57 -11.47
C GLU A 131 5.23 11.99 -10.86
N SER A 132 5.79 12.65 -9.84
CA SER A 132 6.96 12.14 -9.12
C SER A 132 6.73 10.74 -8.53
N LEU A 133 5.47 10.38 -8.23
CA LEU A 133 5.14 9.04 -7.75
C LEU A 133 5.33 7.97 -8.83
N ILE A 134 5.23 8.32 -10.10
CA ILE A 134 5.49 7.36 -11.20
C ILE A 134 6.94 6.90 -11.15
N ILE A 135 7.86 7.83 -10.92
CA ILE A 135 9.28 7.51 -10.75
C ILE A 135 9.48 6.66 -9.50
N ARG A 136 8.79 7.00 -8.42
CA ARG A 136 8.86 6.27 -7.16
C ARG A 136 8.41 4.80 -7.30
N THR A 137 7.40 4.51 -8.13
CA THR A 137 6.93 3.14 -8.34
C THR A 137 7.99 2.23 -8.95
N GLN A 138 8.92 2.79 -9.71
CA GLN A 138 10.00 2.02 -10.33
C GLN A 138 11.06 1.56 -9.32
N GLU A 139 11.08 2.15 -8.14
CA GLU A 139 12.04 1.86 -7.07
C GLU A 139 11.51 0.89 -6.01
N ILE A 140 10.21 0.69 -5.98
CA ILE A 140 9.55 -0.18 -4.98
C ILE A 140 9.75 -1.66 -5.30
#